data_f7c1df5f3182ca181b2528bae3718aad
#
_entry.id   f7c1df5f3182ca181b2528bae3718aad
#
_cell.length_a   1.000
_cell.length_b   1.000
_cell.length_c   1.000
_cell.angle_alpha   90.00
_cell.angle_beta   90.00
_cell.angle_gamma   90.00
#
_symmetry.space_group_name_H-M   'P 1'
#
loop_
_entity.id
_entity.type
_entity.pdbx_description
1 polymer ?
#
loop_
_entity_poly.entity_id
_entity_poly.type
_entity_poly.pdbx_seq_one_letter_code
_entity_poly.pdbx_strand_id
1 'polypeptide(L)'
;MVYYTFYRAAPGVPLVMVSDQSPVPMRVFGFLGRPWEENAFYNIHKTERPLSVAERPVAVPVPLPPHKSDKFPKHWEIKLETEMLAVKYSRHTRNHYHYYNRFLCHYLQKFPEEIQAYDIKQFLAAVERGRDYSAATMNLALSAIKFFYTRVLPKDIIEEQRRPRQDKRLPVVLSKSEIKKMFTAETNYKHRLLLMMVYASGLRAEEVVSLKRGDIDTSRRLINIRSGKNRKDRCTLISETVIKALEEYYLRYEVNEWLFSGAEPGKHLVTRTAQHIFEHALKKAKIEKAASLHSLRHSFATHLLESGTDIRYIQELLGHASIMTTERYTHVAKRKSLSITSPLDTIDKENY
;
A
#
# COMPACT_ATOMS: atom_id res chain seq x y z
N MET A 1 12.02 -28.69 -22.42
CA MET A 1 12.45 -27.30 -22.65
C MET A 1 13.76 -27.17 -21.89
N VAL A 2 14.87 -26.88 -22.55
CA VAL A 2 16.20 -26.85 -21.94
C VAL A 2 16.51 -25.40 -21.56
N TYR A 3 16.84 -25.15 -20.32
CA TYR A 3 17.20 -23.83 -19.82
C TYR A 3 18.72 -23.70 -19.78
N TYR A 4 19.24 -22.54 -20.17
CA TYR A 4 20.67 -22.24 -20.13
C TYR A 4 20.90 -21.01 -19.28
N THR A 5 21.85 -21.11 -18.36
CA THR A 5 22.25 -19.98 -17.49
C THR A 5 23.69 -19.60 -17.81
N PHE A 6 23.95 -18.29 -17.98
CA PHE A 6 25.28 -17.77 -18.29
C PHE A 6 25.93 -17.19 -17.04
N TYR A 7 27.12 -17.63 -16.73
CA TYR A 7 27.91 -17.12 -15.62
C TYR A 7 29.21 -16.50 -16.14
N ARG A 8 29.57 -15.36 -15.57
CA ARG A 8 30.85 -14.70 -15.77
C ARG A 8 31.59 -14.73 -14.43
N ALA A 9 32.64 -15.51 -14.34
CA ALA A 9 33.39 -15.70 -13.09
C ALA A 9 34.28 -14.49 -12.72
N ALA A 10 34.79 -13.74 -13.71
CA ALA A 10 35.61 -12.53 -13.52
C ALA A 10 35.70 -11.74 -14.83
N PRO A 11 36.10 -10.44 -14.79
CA PRO A 11 36.40 -9.68 -16.01
C PRO A 11 37.53 -10.36 -16.81
N GLY A 12 37.31 -10.60 -18.11
CA GLY A 12 38.26 -11.24 -19.00
C GLY A 12 38.12 -12.77 -19.16
N VAL A 13 37.24 -13.42 -18.37
CA VAL A 13 36.95 -14.85 -18.51
C VAL A 13 35.81 -15.06 -19.51
N PRO A 14 35.90 -16.07 -20.42
CA PRO A 14 34.82 -16.37 -21.36
C PRO A 14 33.53 -16.79 -20.63
N LEU A 15 32.38 -16.45 -21.23
CA LEU A 15 31.08 -16.88 -20.75
C LEU A 15 30.95 -18.42 -20.81
N VAL A 16 30.56 -19.04 -19.72
CA VAL A 16 30.31 -20.47 -19.64
C VAL A 16 28.79 -20.71 -19.66
N MET A 17 28.35 -21.59 -20.52
CA MET A 17 26.96 -22.01 -20.65
C MET A 17 26.76 -23.35 -19.96
N VAL A 18 25.84 -23.40 -19.00
CA VAL A 18 25.52 -24.62 -18.25
C VAL A 18 24.07 -25.01 -18.55
N SER A 19 23.82 -26.27 -18.87
CA SER A 19 22.49 -26.84 -19.07
C SER A 19 22.02 -27.54 -17.79
N ASP A 20 20.83 -27.19 -17.33
CA ASP A 20 20.24 -27.66 -16.05
C ASP A 20 19.65 -29.09 -16.12
N GLN A 21 19.64 -29.76 -17.27
CA GLN A 21 18.90 -31.03 -17.42
C GLN A 21 19.59 -32.12 -18.19
N SER A 22 20.91 -32.24 -18.19
CA SER A 22 21.53 -33.34 -18.88
C SER A 22 22.84 -33.79 -18.23
N PRO A 23 23.11 -35.10 -18.12
CA PRO A 23 24.43 -35.65 -17.75
C PRO A 23 25.46 -35.55 -18.90
N VAL A 24 25.26 -34.62 -19.83
CA VAL A 24 26.20 -34.43 -20.96
C VAL A 24 27.36 -33.55 -20.49
N PRO A 25 28.60 -33.88 -20.80
CA PRO A 25 29.76 -33.15 -20.37
C PRO A 25 29.75 -31.72 -20.87
N MET A 26 30.10 -30.79 -19.95
CA MET A 26 30.17 -29.36 -20.15
C MET A 26 30.96 -29.01 -21.43
N ARG A 27 30.33 -28.48 -22.45
CA ARG A 27 31.02 -27.89 -23.61
C ARG A 27 31.26 -26.41 -23.34
N VAL A 28 32.51 -26.05 -23.21
CA VAL A 28 32.95 -24.65 -23.11
C VAL A 28 33.00 -24.11 -24.54
N PHE A 29 32.18 -23.10 -24.85
CA PHE A 29 32.29 -22.36 -26.08
C PHE A 29 33.09 -21.10 -25.83
N GLY A 30 34.32 -21.08 -26.34
CA GLY A 30 35.15 -19.89 -26.34
C GLY A 30 34.72 -18.94 -27.45
N PHE A 31 34.60 -17.65 -27.11
CA PHE A 31 34.38 -16.57 -28.09
C PHE A 31 35.72 -16.27 -28.77
N LEU A 32 35.94 -16.80 -29.96
CA LEU A 32 36.94 -16.29 -30.89
C LEU A 32 36.21 -15.41 -31.90
N GLY A 33 36.54 -14.12 -31.92
CA GLY A 33 35.97 -13.04 -32.69
C GLY A 33 35.74 -13.28 -34.18
N ARG A 34 34.75 -14.07 -34.51
CA ARG A 34 34.22 -14.20 -35.88
C ARG A 34 32.77 -13.76 -35.91
N PRO A 35 32.32 -13.13 -37.02
CA PRO A 35 30.93 -12.71 -37.15
C PRO A 35 30.01 -13.93 -37.16
N TRP A 36 28.83 -13.78 -36.54
CA TRP A 36 27.78 -14.77 -36.46
C TRP A 36 27.25 -15.10 -37.88
N GLU A 37 27.20 -16.37 -38.22
CA GLU A 37 26.40 -16.80 -39.37
C GLU A 37 24.92 -16.77 -39.01
N GLU A 38 24.10 -16.22 -39.89
CA GLU A 38 22.70 -15.80 -39.66
C GLU A 38 21.67 -16.95 -39.46
N ASN A 39 22.08 -18.19 -39.23
CA ASN A 39 21.14 -19.33 -39.25
C ASN A 39 20.89 -20.02 -37.88
N ALA A 40 21.18 -19.37 -36.77
CA ALA A 40 20.80 -19.86 -35.48
C ALA A 40 19.62 -19.05 -34.89
N PHE A 41 18.41 -19.42 -35.30
CA PHE A 41 17.20 -18.87 -34.65
C PHE A 41 17.10 -19.39 -33.22
N TYR A 42 17.49 -18.56 -32.28
CA TYR A 42 17.18 -18.78 -30.89
C TYR A 42 15.83 -18.14 -30.57
N ASN A 43 14.79 -18.95 -30.45
CA ASN A 43 13.54 -18.53 -29.85
C ASN A 43 13.77 -18.27 -28.36
N ILE A 44 14.17 -17.04 -28.01
CA ILE A 44 14.18 -16.56 -26.65
C ILE A 44 12.76 -16.18 -26.28
N HIS A 45 11.97 -17.15 -25.87
CA HIS A 45 10.79 -16.84 -25.09
C HIS A 45 11.27 -16.36 -23.73
N LYS A 46 11.26 -15.04 -23.51
CA LYS A 46 11.32 -14.43 -22.19
C LYS A 46 10.10 -14.83 -21.38
N THR A 47 10.13 -16.01 -20.82
CA THR A 47 9.34 -16.29 -19.63
C THR A 47 10.18 -15.81 -18.46
N GLU A 48 9.94 -14.59 -18.00
CA GLU A 48 10.44 -14.12 -16.70
C GLU A 48 9.81 -15.01 -15.64
N ARG A 49 10.47 -16.12 -15.31
CA ARG A 49 10.21 -16.79 -14.05
C ARG A 49 10.63 -15.82 -12.94
N PRO A 50 9.78 -15.52 -11.96
CA PRO A 50 10.29 -14.88 -10.76
C PRO A 50 11.37 -15.80 -10.19
N LEU A 51 12.57 -15.29 -9.98
CA LEU A 51 13.67 -15.98 -9.35
C LEU A 51 13.15 -16.71 -8.11
N SER A 52 13.46 -18.00 -7.96
CA SER A 52 13.11 -18.74 -6.75
C SER A 52 13.74 -18.04 -5.54
N VAL A 53 13.15 -18.17 -4.36
CA VAL A 53 13.64 -17.54 -3.12
C VAL A 53 15.11 -17.94 -2.82
N ALA A 54 15.57 -19.07 -3.34
CA ALA A 54 16.93 -19.58 -3.20
C ALA A 54 17.96 -18.90 -4.15
N GLU A 55 17.53 -18.26 -5.23
CA GLU A 55 18.40 -17.65 -6.25
C GLU A 55 18.57 -16.14 -6.07
N ARG A 56 17.87 -15.54 -5.11
CA ARG A 56 18.11 -14.14 -4.77
C ARG A 56 19.46 -14.05 -4.07
N PRO A 57 20.36 -13.12 -4.50
CA PRO A 57 21.58 -12.88 -3.75
C PRO A 57 21.20 -12.60 -2.31
N VAL A 58 21.79 -13.32 -1.36
CA VAL A 58 21.56 -13.16 0.07
C VAL A 58 21.81 -11.68 0.38
N ALA A 59 20.72 -10.94 0.50
CA ALA A 59 20.80 -9.53 0.85
C ALA A 59 21.44 -9.48 2.25
N VAL A 60 22.59 -8.84 2.35
CA VAL A 60 23.21 -8.59 3.65
C VAL A 60 22.14 -7.92 4.51
N PRO A 61 21.73 -8.54 5.61
CA PRO A 61 20.62 -8.01 6.40
C PRO A 61 21.03 -6.62 6.91
N VAL A 62 20.38 -5.58 6.39
CA VAL A 62 20.51 -4.24 6.96
C VAL A 62 19.99 -4.34 8.40
N PRO A 63 20.81 -4.13 9.42
CA PRO A 63 20.41 -4.33 10.81
C PRO A 63 19.21 -3.46 11.13
N LEU A 64 18.31 -4.00 11.96
CA LEU A 64 17.21 -3.18 12.51
C LEU A 64 17.84 -2.04 13.31
N PRO A 65 17.39 -0.79 13.12
CA PRO A 65 17.88 0.29 13.94
C PRO A 65 17.55 0.00 15.40
N PRO A 66 18.50 0.20 16.33
CA PRO A 66 18.23 0.05 17.73
C PRO A 66 17.15 1.06 18.17
N HIS A 67 16.41 0.73 19.21
CA HIS A 67 15.45 1.67 19.83
C HIS A 67 16.11 2.98 20.27
N LYS A 68 17.42 2.94 20.57
CA LYS A 68 18.28 4.07 20.85
C LYS A 68 19.54 3.93 19.99
N SER A 69 20.03 5.03 19.45
CA SER A 69 21.30 5.07 18.76
C SER A 69 22.21 6.09 19.44
N ASP A 70 23.40 5.66 19.83
CA ASP A 70 24.40 6.56 20.43
C ASP A 70 24.85 7.65 19.44
N LYS A 71 24.68 7.38 18.14
CA LYS A 71 24.97 8.33 17.05
C LYS A 71 23.83 9.31 16.75
N PHE A 72 22.66 9.17 17.39
CA PHE A 72 21.58 10.15 17.34
C PHE A 72 21.24 10.63 18.76
N PRO A 73 22.00 11.60 19.29
CA PRO A 73 21.88 12.07 20.67
C PRO A 73 20.50 12.59 21.05
N LYS A 74 20.16 12.47 22.31
CA LYS A 74 18.83 12.82 22.85
C LYS A 74 18.43 14.28 22.58
N HIS A 75 19.37 15.21 22.53
CA HIS A 75 19.05 16.60 22.21
C HIS A 75 18.49 16.78 20.80
N TRP A 76 18.96 15.99 19.82
CA TRP A 76 18.37 15.97 18.46
C TRP A 76 16.98 15.30 18.43
N GLU A 77 16.77 14.27 19.23
CA GLU A 77 15.43 13.67 19.37
C GLU A 77 14.42 14.70 19.90
N ILE A 78 14.81 15.47 20.93
CA ILE A 78 13.95 16.51 21.53
C ILE A 78 13.67 17.61 20.51
N LYS A 79 14.70 18.13 19.81
CA LYS A 79 14.52 19.16 18.79
C LYS A 79 13.62 18.68 17.64
N LEU A 80 13.85 17.45 17.15
CA LEU A 80 13.04 16.84 16.10
C LEU A 80 11.57 16.71 16.55
N GLU A 81 11.32 16.22 17.77
CA GLU A 81 9.97 16.10 18.30
C GLU A 81 9.28 17.46 18.44
N THR A 82 10.00 18.48 18.91
CA THR A 82 9.47 19.85 19.04
C THR A 82 9.03 20.41 17.69
N GLU A 83 9.87 20.31 16.68
CA GLU A 83 9.55 20.78 15.32
C GLU A 83 8.35 20.02 14.70
N MET A 84 8.29 18.71 14.92
CA MET A 84 7.17 17.91 14.43
C MET A 84 5.86 18.22 15.15
N LEU A 85 5.90 18.54 16.45
CA LEU A 85 4.72 18.99 17.20
C LEU A 85 4.24 20.36 16.75
N ALA A 86 5.13 21.30 16.46
CA ALA A 86 4.80 22.63 15.94
C ALA A 86 4.00 22.55 14.62
N VAL A 87 4.34 21.61 13.73
CA VAL A 87 3.59 21.35 12.50
C VAL A 87 2.46 20.34 12.66
N LYS A 88 2.14 19.97 13.90
CA LYS A 88 1.04 19.06 14.27
C LYS A 88 1.10 17.69 13.57
N TYR A 89 2.27 17.09 13.37
CA TYR A 89 2.39 15.74 12.82
C TYR A 89 1.77 14.69 13.74
N SER A 90 1.18 13.65 13.12
CA SER A 90 0.60 12.54 13.88
C SER A 90 1.66 11.76 14.65
N ARG A 91 1.29 11.11 15.76
CA ARG A 91 2.18 10.22 16.51
C ARG A 91 2.84 9.18 15.61
N HIS A 92 2.08 8.61 14.68
CA HIS A 92 2.59 7.64 13.71
C HIS A 92 3.68 8.25 12.81
N THR A 93 3.44 9.44 12.24
CA THR A 93 4.45 10.16 11.43
C THR A 93 5.70 10.48 12.25
N ARG A 94 5.53 10.96 13.50
CA ARG A 94 6.65 11.28 14.37
C ARG A 94 7.51 10.06 14.68
N ASN A 95 6.88 8.91 15.00
CA ASN A 95 7.59 7.66 15.23
C ASN A 95 8.43 7.22 14.02
N HIS A 96 7.89 7.35 12.80
CA HIS A 96 8.64 7.05 11.58
C HIS A 96 9.80 8.01 11.36
N TYR A 97 9.61 9.30 11.64
CA TYR A 97 10.66 10.30 11.45
C TYR A 97 11.81 10.09 12.44
N HIS A 98 11.52 9.79 13.70
CA HIS A 98 12.53 9.37 14.68
C HIS A 98 13.24 8.09 14.23
N TYR A 99 12.48 7.11 13.76
CA TYR A 99 13.02 5.83 13.30
C TYR A 99 14.05 6.02 12.16
N TYR A 100 13.69 6.73 11.09
CA TYR A 100 14.59 6.87 9.94
C TYR A 100 15.81 7.74 10.20
N ASN A 101 15.70 8.79 11.01
CA ASN A 101 16.86 9.60 11.37
C ASN A 101 17.83 8.83 12.29
N ARG A 102 17.33 8.09 13.27
CA ARG A 102 18.16 7.18 14.08
C ARG A 102 18.80 6.09 13.23
N PHE A 103 18.05 5.53 12.30
CA PHE A 103 18.55 4.49 11.41
C PHE A 103 19.67 5.00 10.49
N LEU A 104 19.53 6.18 9.92
CA LEU A 104 20.57 6.82 9.13
C LEU A 104 21.88 6.95 9.92
N CYS A 105 21.81 7.58 11.10
CA CYS A 105 23.01 7.81 11.95
C CYS A 105 23.64 6.49 12.41
N HIS A 106 22.80 5.52 12.80
CA HIS A 106 23.29 4.21 13.22
C HIS A 106 23.95 3.42 12.07
N TYR A 107 23.36 3.45 10.89
CA TYR A 107 23.92 2.74 9.71
C TYR A 107 25.26 3.32 9.29
N LEU A 108 25.35 4.65 9.25
CA LEU A 108 26.58 5.36 8.84
C LEU A 108 27.64 5.44 9.96
N GLN A 109 27.27 5.13 11.22
CA GLN A 109 28.12 5.35 12.40
C GLN A 109 28.60 6.81 12.52
N LYS A 110 27.79 7.78 12.06
CA LYS A 110 28.07 9.21 12.06
C LYS A 110 27.04 9.97 12.88
N PHE A 111 27.48 11.08 13.49
CA PHE A 111 26.58 12.05 14.09
C PHE A 111 25.87 12.87 13.01
N PRO A 112 24.66 13.45 13.28
CA PRO A 112 23.92 14.23 12.30
C PRO A 112 24.75 15.34 11.63
N GLU A 113 25.62 15.98 12.37
CA GLU A 113 26.49 17.06 11.90
C GLU A 113 27.52 16.61 10.87
N GLU A 114 27.94 15.35 10.92
CA GLU A 114 28.99 14.78 10.08
C GLU A 114 28.44 14.27 8.74
N ILE A 115 27.12 14.08 8.65
CA ILE A 115 26.48 13.48 7.48
C ILE A 115 26.50 14.47 6.30
N GLN A 116 26.89 13.95 5.13
CA GLN A 116 26.95 14.65 3.86
C GLN A 116 25.92 14.13 2.84
N ALA A 117 25.70 14.84 1.76
CA ALA A 117 24.77 14.47 0.70
C ALA A 117 25.03 13.06 0.13
N TYR A 118 26.30 12.69 -0.02
CA TYR A 118 26.71 11.37 -0.51
C TYR A 118 26.35 10.24 0.48
N ASP A 119 26.48 10.47 1.77
CA ASP A 119 26.14 9.51 2.81
C ASP A 119 24.65 9.13 2.75
N ILE A 120 23.78 10.12 2.50
CA ILE A 120 22.35 9.88 2.32
C ILE A 120 22.08 9.01 1.09
N LYS A 121 22.78 9.27 -0.03
CA LYS A 121 22.68 8.44 -1.24
C LYS A 121 23.09 6.99 -0.96
N GLN A 122 24.22 6.80 -0.27
CA GLN A 122 24.68 5.47 0.13
C GLN A 122 23.69 4.74 1.03
N PHE A 123 23.15 5.42 2.05
CA PHE A 123 22.15 4.85 2.94
C PHE A 123 20.89 4.41 2.18
N LEU A 124 20.35 5.27 1.33
CA LEU A 124 19.15 4.95 0.53
C LEU A 124 19.40 3.75 -0.40
N ALA A 125 20.54 3.70 -1.07
CA ALA A 125 20.92 2.60 -1.93
C ALA A 125 21.14 1.27 -1.15
N ALA A 126 21.66 1.33 0.07
CA ALA A 126 21.82 0.17 0.93
C ALA A 126 20.47 -0.36 1.44
N VAL A 127 19.58 0.55 1.83
CA VAL A 127 18.22 0.21 2.28
C VAL A 127 17.43 -0.45 1.16
N GLU A 128 17.54 0.05 -0.08
CA GLU A 128 16.90 -0.56 -1.25
C GLU A 128 17.40 -1.99 -1.51
N ARG A 129 18.73 -2.16 -1.55
CA ARG A 129 19.36 -3.47 -1.81
C ARG A 129 19.13 -4.49 -0.71
N GLY A 130 19.13 -4.05 0.55
CA GLY A 130 19.16 -4.96 1.70
C GLY A 130 17.81 -5.53 2.13
N ARG A 131 16.67 -4.97 1.72
CA ARG A 131 15.35 -5.34 2.26
C ARG A 131 14.19 -5.30 1.28
N ASP A 132 14.42 -5.12 -0.01
CA ASP A 132 13.31 -4.99 -0.98
C ASP A 132 12.27 -3.90 -0.54
N TYR A 133 12.75 -2.81 0.05
CA TYR A 133 11.85 -1.75 0.48
C TYR A 133 11.12 -1.14 -0.72
N SER A 134 9.81 -0.99 -0.59
CA SER A 134 9.02 -0.33 -1.61
C SER A 134 9.46 1.12 -1.82
N ALA A 135 9.28 1.67 -3.03
CA ALA A 135 9.52 3.08 -3.31
C ALA A 135 8.74 4.02 -2.36
N ALA A 136 7.60 3.57 -1.83
CA ALA A 136 6.84 4.30 -0.81
C ALA A 136 7.61 4.39 0.52
N THR A 137 8.24 3.30 0.95
CA THR A 137 9.06 3.25 2.16
C THR A 137 10.31 4.13 2.02
N MET A 138 10.96 4.07 0.85
CA MET A 138 12.11 4.92 0.53
C MET A 138 11.74 6.41 0.53
N ASN A 139 10.59 6.77 -0.05
CA ASN A 139 10.09 8.14 -0.03
C ASN A 139 9.74 8.62 1.39
N LEU A 140 9.28 7.73 2.28
CA LEU A 140 9.05 8.06 3.67
C LEU A 140 10.35 8.31 4.42
N ALA A 141 11.37 7.46 4.21
CA ALA A 141 12.71 7.64 4.77
C ALA A 141 13.31 8.98 4.33
N LEU A 142 13.29 9.25 3.01
CA LEU A 142 13.78 10.52 2.47
C LEU A 142 13.01 11.73 3.02
N SER A 143 11.70 11.62 3.19
CA SER A 143 10.89 12.70 3.78
C SER A 143 11.25 12.98 5.24
N ALA A 144 11.54 11.93 6.02
CA ALA A 144 11.99 12.05 7.41
C ALA A 144 13.36 12.74 7.50
N ILE A 145 14.31 12.30 6.67
CA ILE A 145 15.66 12.87 6.59
C ILE A 145 15.59 14.32 6.11
N LYS A 146 14.84 14.59 5.05
CA LYS A 146 14.62 15.93 4.53
C LYS A 146 14.07 16.87 5.59
N PHE A 147 13.06 16.45 6.34
CA PHE A 147 12.48 17.26 7.41
C PHE A 147 13.54 17.62 8.46
N PHE A 148 14.35 16.66 8.88
CA PHE A 148 15.40 16.90 9.87
C PHE A 148 16.43 17.91 9.37
N TYR A 149 17.00 17.71 8.19
CA TYR A 149 18.02 18.60 7.63
C TYR A 149 17.50 19.93 7.06
N THR A 150 16.20 20.11 6.98
CA THR A 150 15.61 21.39 6.57
C THR A 150 15.12 22.20 7.78
N ARG A 151 14.60 21.53 8.83
CA ARG A 151 13.93 22.22 9.95
C ARG A 151 14.70 22.15 11.27
N VAL A 152 15.39 21.06 11.54
CA VAL A 152 16.04 20.80 12.83
C VAL A 152 17.52 21.14 12.81
N LEU A 153 18.22 20.69 11.78
CA LEU A 153 19.64 20.99 11.52
C LEU A 153 19.78 21.46 10.08
N PRO A 154 19.49 22.74 9.78
CA PRO A 154 19.55 23.25 8.40
C PRO A 154 20.92 23.01 7.76
N LYS A 155 20.93 22.21 6.70
CA LYS A 155 22.12 21.80 5.98
C LYS A 155 21.73 21.57 4.52
N ASP A 156 22.48 22.16 3.60
CA ASP A 156 22.23 22.08 2.16
C ASP A 156 22.77 20.76 1.57
N ILE A 157 22.21 19.66 2.03
CA ILE A 157 22.60 18.30 1.61
C ILE A 157 21.45 17.50 1.00
N ILE A 158 20.28 18.12 0.88
CA ILE A 158 19.02 17.45 0.52
C ILE A 158 18.57 17.74 -0.91
N GLU A 159 18.94 18.89 -1.49
CA GLU A 159 18.44 19.34 -2.80
C GLU A 159 18.75 18.36 -3.94
N GLU A 160 19.88 17.67 -3.89
CA GLU A 160 20.28 16.68 -4.88
C GLU A 160 19.53 15.34 -4.80
N GLN A 161 18.71 15.11 -3.76
CA GLN A 161 18.06 13.80 -3.55
C GLN A 161 16.76 13.70 -4.36
N ARG A 162 16.81 12.97 -5.48
CA ARG A 162 15.61 12.65 -6.27
C ARG A 162 14.78 11.58 -5.57
N ARG A 163 13.46 11.78 -5.59
CA ARG A 163 12.53 10.77 -5.05
C ARG A 163 12.50 9.54 -5.95
N PRO A 164 12.61 8.33 -5.39
CA PRO A 164 12.35 7.10 -6.13
C PRO A 164 10.99 7.14 -6.83
N ARG A 165 10.95 6.71 -8.09
CA ARG A 165 9.69 6.57 -8.82
C ARG A 165 8.86 5.46 -8.18
N GLN A 166 7.60 5.76 -7.92
CA GLN A 166 6.68 4.75 -7.43
C GLN A 166 6.01 4.07 -8.63
N ASP A 167 6.07 2.76 -8.65
CA ASP A 167 5.23 1.98 -9.56
C ASP A 167 3.77 2.22 -9.19
N LYS A 168 3.01 2.74 -10.12
CA LYS A 168 1.57 2.94 -9.96
C LYS A 168 0.85 1.59 -10.10
N ARG A 169 0.97 0.72 -9.09
CA ARG A 169 0.21 -0.52 -9.07
C ARG A 169 -1.29 -0.20 -9.01
N LEU A 170 -2.05 -0.87 -9.85
CA LEU A 170 -3.51 -0.77 -9.81
C LEU A 170 -4.03 -1.32 -8.48
N PRO A 171 -5.07 -0.72 -7.91
CA PRO A 171 -5.67 -1.22 -6.69
C PRO A 171 -6.29 -2.61 -6.91
N VAL A 172 -6.11 -3.49 -5.94
CA VAL A 172 -6.77 -4.80 -5.93
C VAL A 172 -8.25 -4.59 -5.60
N VAL A 173 -9.11 -5.02 -6.51
CA VAL A 173 -10.57 -4.96 -6.40
C VAL A 173 -11.14 -6.37 -6.27
N LEU A 174 -11.99 -6.58 -5.28
CA LEU A 174 -12.77 -7.79 -5.11
C LEU A 174 -14.06 -7.66 -5.90
N SER A 175 -14.45 -8.70 -6.63
CA SER A 175 -15.74 -8.75 -7.32
C SER A 175 -16.91 -8.81 -6.32
N LYS A 176 -18.12 -8.44 -6.75
CA LYS A 176 -19.33 -8.53 -5.93
C LYS A 176 -19.58 -9.95 -5.44
N SER A 177 -19.25 -10.97 -6.24
CA SER A 177 -19.37 -12.39 -5.85
C SER A 177 -18.35 -12.79 -4.78
N GLU A 178 -17.11 -12.35 -4.87
CA GLU A 178 -16.07 -12.58 -3.84
C GLU A 178 -16.45 -11.92 -2.51
N ILE A 179 -16.94 -10.68 -2.56
CA ILE A 179 -17.42 -9.96 -1.37
C ILE A 179 -18.59 -10.70 -0.71
N LYS A 180 -19.56 -11.18 -1.50
CA LYS A 180 -20.68 -11.99 -0.99
C LYS A 180 -20.17 -13.27 -0.33
N LYS A 181 -19.25 -14.00 -0.98
CA LYS A 181 -18.63 -15.21 -0.39
C LYS A 181 -17.94 -14.90 0.94
N MET A 182 -17.19 -13.81 1.03
CA MET A 182 -16.48 -13.40 2.24
C MET A 182 -17.45 -13.10 3.38
N PHE A 183 -18.53 -12.35 3.13
CA PHE A 183 -19.54 -12.06 4.16
C PHE A 183 -20.29 -13.32 4.63
N THR A 184 -20.57 -14.26 3.71
CA THR A 184 -21.22 -15.53 4.04
C THR A 184 -20.29 -16.46 4.85
N ALA A 185 -19.00 -16.47 4.54
CA ALA A 185 -17.99 -17.29 5.23
C ALA A 185 -17.67 -16.78 6.65
N GLU A 186 -17.84 -15.47 6.91
CA GLU A 186 -17.56 -14.90 8.24
C GLU A 186 -18.75 -15.14 9.19
N THR A 187 -18.55 -16.04 10.14
CA THR A 187 -19.58 -16.46 11.11
C THR A 187 -19.69 -15.52 12.30
N ASN A 188 -18.60 -14.82 12.68
CA ASN A 188 -18.67 -13.85 13.76
C ASN A 188 -19.42 -12.61 13.31
N TYR A 189 -20.53 -12.32 13.96
CA TYR A 189 -21.44 -11.24 13.56
C TYR A 189 -20.77 -9.86 13.61
N LYS A 190 -20.02 -9.56 14.66
CA LYS A 190 -19.26 -8.31 14.83
C LYS A 190 -18.24 -8.12 13.71
N HIS A 191 -17.50 -9.18 13.37
CA HIS A 191 -16.50 -9.15 12.30
C HIS A 191 -17.17 -8.93 10.94
N ARG A 192 -18.24 -9.67 10.66
CA ARG A 192 -19.00 -9.52 9.42
C ARG A 192 -19.55 -8.12 9.25
N LEU A 193 -20.17 -7.55 10.31
CA LEU A 193 -20.69 -6.19 10.28
C LEU A 193 -19.58 -5.15 10.01
N LEU A 194 -18.42 -5.28 10.66
CA LEU A 194 -17.28 -4.41 10.41
C LEU A 194 -16.88 -4.41 8.92
N LEU A 195 -16.74 -5.59 8.32
CA LEU A 195 -16.39 -5.72 6.91
C LEU A 195 -17.49 -5.17 5.99
N MET A 196 -18.76 -5.41 6.32
CA MET A 196 -19.90 -4.85 5.58
C MET A 196 -19.89 -3.32 5.61
N MET A 197 -19.60 -2.70 6.75
CA MET A 197 -19.52 -1.26 6.89
C MET A 197 -18.38 -0.67 6.05
N VAL A 198 -17.20 -1.29 6.07
CA VAL A 198 -16.06 -0.83 5.23
C VAL A 198 -16.42 -0.85 3.75
N TYR A 199 -17.07 -1.92 3.29
CA TYR A 199 -17.45 -2.04 1.88
C TYR A 199 -18.64 -1.13 1.51
N ALA A 200 -19.69 -1.08 2.33
CA ALA A 200 -20.90 -0.34 1.98
C ALA A 200 -20.75 1.18 2.07
N SER A 201 -19.80 1.67 2.85
CA SER A 201 -19.62 3.10 3.13
C SER A 201 -18.25 3.64 2.71
N GLY A 202 -17.37 2.78 2.19
CA GLY A 202 -16.02 3.15 1.77
C GLY A 202 -15.13 3.67 2.90
N LEU A 203 -15.30 3.18 4.13
CA LEU A 203 -14.55 3.64 5.30
C LEU A 203 -13.07 3.24 5.23
N ARG A 204 -12.20 4.07 5.83
CA ARG A 204 -10.81 3.66 6.11
C ARG A 204 -10.76 2.76 7.34
N ALA A 205 -9.70 1.97 7.47
CA ALA A 205 -9.52 1.09 8.62
C ALA A 205 -9.57 1.84 9.96
N GLU A 206 -8.93 3.00 10.05
CA GLU A 206 -8.97 3.85 11.25
C GLU A 206 -10.37 4.41 11.53
N GLU A 207 -11.11 4.77 10.47
CA GLU A 207 -12.45 5.35 10.59
C GLU A 207 -13.46 4.32 11.11
N VAL A 208 -13.46 3.10 10.56
CA VAL A 208 -14.41 2.08 11.00
C VAL A 208 -14.18 1.62 12.44
N VAL A 209 -12.92 1.50 12.89
CA VAL A 209 -12.64 1.07 14.26
C VAL A 209 -12.95 2.14 15.30
N SER A 210 -12.82 3.42 14.94
CA SER A 210 -13.09 4.56 15.82
C SER A 210 -14.50 5.14 15.67
N LEU A 211 -15.41 4.41 14.99
CA LEU A 211 -16.77 4.85 14.79
C LEU A 211 -17.56 4.72 16.09
N LYS A 212 -18.32 5.76 16.43
CA LYS A 212 -19.22 5.77 17.58
C LYS A 212 -20.66 5.49 17.14
N ARG A 213 -21.47 5.00 18.06
CA ARG A 213 -22.90 4.80 17.81
C ARG A 213 -23.61 6.09 17.34
N GLY A 214 -23.27 7.23 17.93
CA GLY A 214 -23.86 8.52 17.60
C GLY A 214 -23.40 9.12 16.27
N ASP A 215 -22.43 8.51 15.58
CA ASP A 215 -21.99 8.94 14.26
C ASP A 215 -22.89 8.39 13.13
N ILE A 216 -23.80 7.48 13.44
CA ILE A 216 -24.68 6.80 12.48
C ILE A 216 -26.06 7.45 12.53
N ASP A 217 -26.45 8.07 11.44
CA ASP A 217 -27.79 8.59 11.21
C ASP A 217 -28.57 7.63 10.30
N THR A 218 -29.34 6.74 10.91
CA THR A 218 -30.12 5.74 10.18
C THR A 218 -31.29 6.36 9.41
N SER A 219 -31.85 7.49 9.91
CA SER A 219 -32.97 8.18 9.29
C SER A 219 -32.55 8.86 7.98
N ARG A 220 -31.38 9.49 7.96
CA ARG A 220 -30.80 10.12 6.76
C ARG A 220 -29.94 9.17 5.94
N ARG A 221 -29.71 7.95 6.42
CA ARG A 221 -28.80 6.96 5.82
C ARG A 221 -27.38 7.48 5.62
N LEU A 222 -26.85 8.16 6.62
CA LEU A 222 -25.53 8.77 6.60
C LEU A 222 -24.65 8.28 7.76
N ILE A 223 -23.36 8.26 7.55
CA ILE A 223 -22.34 8.10 8.60
C ILE A 223 -21.51 9.38 8.63
N ASN A 224 -21.43 10.00 9.78
CA ASN A 224 -20.61 11.17 10.03
C ASN A 224 -19.20 10.74 10.40
N ILE A 225 -18.23 11.01 9.53
CA ILE A 225 -16.83 10.69 9.76
C ILE A 225 -16.14 11.93 10.33
N ARG A 226 -15.85 11.87 11.62
CA ARG A 226 -15.07 12.91 12.30
C ARG A 226 -13.59 12.65 12.06
N SER A 227 -13.00 13.50 11.24
CA SER A 227 -11.59 13.38 10.89
C SER A 227 -10.73 14.10 11.92
N GLY A 228 -10.10 13.36 12.83
CA GLY A 228 -9.03 13.93 13.64
C GLY A 228 -7.92 14.47 12.75
N LYS A 229 -7.39 15.65 13.09
CA LYS A 229 -6.15 16.25 12.60
C LYS A 229 -6.06 16.49 11.07
N ASN A 230 -6.32 17.72 10.65
CA ASN A 230 -6.14 18.27 9.28
C ASN A 230 -6.99 17.63 8.17
N ARG A 231 -7.93 16.76 8.47
CA ARG A 231 -8.92 16.26 7.50
C ARG A 231 -10.25 16.91 7.81
N LYS A 232 -10.92 17.38 6.76
CA LYS A 232 -12.29 17.89 6.91
C LYS A 232 -13.21 16.73 7.29
N ASP A 233 -14.12 16.98 8.21
CA ASP A 233 -15.23 16.08 8.49
C ASP A 233 -16.00 15.84 7.20
N ARG A 234 -16.50 14.62 7.04
CA ARG A 234 -17.33 14.26 5.89
C ARG A 234 -18.44 13.32 6.29
N CYS A 235 -19.46 13.29 5.47
CA CYS A 235 -20.48 12.26 5.54
C CYS A 235 -20.24 11.22 4.43
N THR A 236 -20.61 9.98 4.72
CA THR A 236 -20.69 8.91 3.71
C THR A 236 -22.02 8.19 3.85
N LEU A 237 -22.40 7.45 2.83
CA LEU A 237 -23.67 6.72 2.82
C LEU A 237 -23.60 5.43 3.67
N ILE A 238 -24.74 5.00 4.18
CA ILE A 238 -24.95 3.69 4.77
C ILE A 238 -26.09 2.98 4.04
N SER A 239 -25.90 1.70 3.69
CA SER A 239 -26.93 0.93 3.00
C SER A 239 -27.99 0.40 3.95
N GLU A 240 -29.21 0.19 3.45
CA GLU A 240 -30.33 -0.44 4.17
C GLU A 240 -29.93 -1.79 4.79
N THR A 241 -29.19 -2.59 4.03
CA THR A 241 -28.68 -3.90 4.50
C THR A 241 -27.79 -3.77 5.75
N VAL A 242 -26.96 -2.72 5.80
CA VAL A 242 -26.11 -2.46 6.96
C VAL A 242 -26.92 -1.91 8.13
N ILE A 243 -27.95 -1.10 7.88
CA ILE A 243 -28.86 -0.62 8.94
C ILE A 243 -29.55 -1.80 9.65
N LYS A 244 -30.13 -2.74 8.88
CA LYS A 244 -30.74 -3.96 9.44
C LYS A 244 -29.72 -4.80 10.23
N ALA A 245 -28.50 -4.92 9.71
CA ALA A 245 -27.44 -5.63 10.41
C ALA A 245 -26.99 -4.91 11.70
N LEU A 246 -27.05 -3.58 11.75
CA LEU A 246 -26.78 -2.80 12.96
C LEU A 246 -27.87 -2.98 14.03
N GLU A 247 -29.12 -3.01 13.63
CA GLU A 247 -30.25 -3.28 14.54
C GLU A 247 -30.07 -4.64 15.22
N GLU A 248 -29.79 -5.69 14.45
CA GLU A 248 -29.47 -7.00 15.02
C GLU A 248 -28.21 -6.99 15.90
N TYR A 249 -27.20 -6.20 15.53
CA TYR A 249 -25.97 -6.08 16.31
C TYR A 249 -26.25 -5.47 17.68
N TYR A 250 -27.07 -4.42 17.75
CA TYR A 250 -27.46 -3.77 19.00
C TYR A 250 -28.31 -4.68 19.91
N LEU A 251 -29.02 -5.66 19.35
CA LEU A 251 -29.73 -6.66 20.15
C LEU A 251 -28.79 -7.73 20.76
N ARG A 252 -27.64 -7.98 20.10
CA ARG A 252 -26.72 -9.06 20.50
C ARG A 252 -25.55 -8.56 21.35
N TYR A 253 -25.19 -7.30 21.20
CA TYR A 253 -23.99 -6.72 21.82
C TYR A 253 -24.33 -5.42 22.54
N GLU A 254 -23.80 -5.28 23.73
CA GLU A 254 -23.85 -4.01 24.42
C GLU A 254 -22.88 -3.03 23.76
N VAL A 255 -23.42 -1.95 23.17
CA VAL A 255 -22.65 -0.92 22.48
C VAL A 255 -22.73 0.37 23.28
N ASN A 256 -21.64 0.65 23.99
CA ASN A 256 -21.52 1.87 24.78
C ASN A 256 -21.10 3.06 23.90
N GLU A 257 -19.84 3.48 23.98
CA GLU A 257 -19.34 4.61 23.21
C GLU A 257 -18.95 4.21 21.77
N TRP A 258 -18.15 3.16 21.65
CA TRP A 258 -17.58 2.71 20.38
C TRP A 258 -18.43 1.62 19.74
N LEU A 259 -18.71 1.78 18.44
CA LEU A 259 -19.47 0.74 17.72
C LEU A 259 -18.78 -0.63 17.78
N PHE A 260 -17.45 -0.62 17.65
CA PHE A 260 -16.62 -1.82 17.75
C PHE A 260 -15.67 -1.71 18.93
N SER A 261 -16.11 -2.17 20.10
CA SER A 261 -15.30 -2.21 21.31
C SER A 261 -14.06 -3.08 21.14
N GLY A 262 -12.92 -2.65 21.68
CA GLY A 262 -11.68 -3.41 21.75
C GLY A 262 -11.69 -4.45 22.89
N ALA A 263 -10.51 -5.05 23.12
CA ALA A 263 -10.30 -5.96 24.26
C ALA A 263 -10.20 -5.20 25.61
N GLU A 264 -9.73 -3.97 25.58
CA GLU A 264 -9.62 -3.13 26.78
C GLU A 264 -10.92 -2.33 26.96
N PRO A 265 -11.48 -2.29 28.20
CA PRO A 265 -12.67 -1.50 28.48
C PRO A 265 -12.50 -0.03 28.11
N GLY A 266 -13.53 0.56 27.51
CA GLY A 266 -13.55 1.96 27.08
C GLY A 266 -12.69 2.29 25.82
N LYS A 267 -12.00 1.31 25.26
CA LYS A 267 -11.24 1.49 24.01
C LYS A 267 -11.92 0.84 22.82
N HIS A 268 -11.78 1.46 21.67
CA HIS A 268 -12.22 0.88 20.41
C HIS A 268 -11.29 -0.23 19.91
N LEU A 269 -11.76 -1.01 18.95
CA LEU A 269 -10.96 -2.01 18.26
C LEU A 269 -9.73 -1.38 17.62
N VAL A 270 -8.57 -2.03 17.69
CA VAL A 270 -7.37 -1.51 17.03
C VAL A 270 -7.36 -1.86 15.53
N THR A 271 -6.81 -0.98 14.72
CA THR A 271 -6.75 -1.13 13.25
C THR A 271 -6.13 -2.46 12.81
N ARG A 272 -5.11 -2.93 13.54
CA ARG A 272 -4.44 -4.20 13.24
C ARG A 272 -5.39 -5.40 13.39
N THR A 273 -6.26 -5.37 14.40
CA THR A 273 -7.29 -6.40 14.57
C THR A 273 -8.28 -6.40 13.41
N ALA A 274 -8.72 -5.21 12.94
CA ALA A 274 -9.60 -5.12 11.77
C ALA A 274 -8.94 -5.68 10.49
N GLN A 275 -7.64 -5.47 10.32
CA GLN A 275 -6.86 -6.08 9.22
C GLN A 275 -6.83 -7.61 9.34
N HIS A 276 -6.57 -8.16 10.54
CA HIS A 276 -6.59 -9.61 10.78
C HIS A 276 -7.99 -10.21 10.56
N ILE A 277 -9.06 -9.51 10.95
CA ILE A 277 -10.44 -9.95 10.66
C ILE A 277 -10.61 -10.10 9.14
N PHE A 278 -10.17 -9.14 8.36
CA PHE A 278 -10.26 -9.20 6.91
C PHE A 278 -9.42 -10.35 6.32
N GLU A 279 -8.16 -10.48 6.74
CA GLU A 279 -7.26 -11.55 6.30
C GLU A 279 -7.85 -12.95 6.59
N HIS A 280 -8.46 -13.11 7.77
CA HIS A 280 -9.12 -14.34 8.17
C HIS A 280 -10.38 -14.62 7.34
N ALA A 281 -11.19 -13.59 7.08
CA ALA A 281 -12.39 -13.71 6.24
C ALA A 281 -12.05 -14.08 4.79
N LEU A 282 -10.96 -13.53 4.23
CA LEU A 282 -10.45 -13.93 2.90
C LEU A 282 -10.09 -15.42 2.87
N LYS A 283 -9.34 -15.90 3.88
CA LYS A 283 -8.94 -17.31 3.97
C LYS A 283 -10.15 -18.23 4.08
N LYS A 284 -11.11 -17.90 4.96
CA LYS A 284 -12.39 -18.66 5.09
C LYS A 284 -13.16 -18.71 3.77
N ALA A 285 -13.19 -17.61 3.02
CA ALA A 285 -13.86 -17.54 1.73
C ALA A 285 -13.08 -18.17 0.57
N LYS A 286 -11.86 -18.67 0.83
CA LYS A 286 -10.92 -19.22 -0.18
C LYS A 286 -10.68 -18.25 -1.33
N ILE A 287 -10.43 -16.98 -1.00
CA ILE A 287 -10.11 -15.93 -1.98
C ILE A 287 -8.59 -15.75 -1.99
N GLU A 288 -7.95 -16.07 -3.11
CA GLU A 288 -6.47 -16.09 -3.27
C GLU A 288 -5.86 -14.73 -3.66
N LYS A 289 -6.70 -13.69 -3.83
CA LYS A 289 -6.20 -12.37 -4.19
C LYS A 289 -5.36 -11.76 -3.07
N ALA A 290 -4.24 -11.13 -3.43
CA ALA A 290 -3.41 -10.35 -2.51
C ALA A 290 -4.12 -9.03 -2.12
N ALA A 291 -5.23 -9.14 -1.39
CA ALA A 291 -6.06 -8.04 -0.96
C ALA A 291 -5.81 -7.65 0.50
N SER A 292 -6.14 -6.44 0.85
CA SER A 292 -6.12 -5.90 2.21
C SER A 292 -7.49 -5.32 2.59
N LEU A 293 -7.70 -4.98 3.86
CA LEU A 293 -8.94 -4.32 4.29
C LEU A 293 -9.24 -3.07 3.44
N HIS A 294 -8.20 -2.37 2.97
CA HIS A 294 -8.35 -1.21 2.09
C HIS A 294 -8.89 -1.59 0.70
N SER A 295 -8.74 -2.84 0.29
CA SER A 295 -9.32 -3.34 -0.98
C SER A 295 -10.85 -3.35 -0.97
N LEU A 296 -11.51 -3.45 0.20
CA LEU A 296 -12.96 -3.28 0.29
C LEU A 296 -13.39 -1.85 -0.09
N ARG A 297 -12.66 -0.86 0.40
CA ARG A 297 -12.90 0.53 0.02
C ARG A 297 -12.59 0.79 -1.45
N HIS A 298 -11.55 0.16 -2.01
CA HIS A 298 -11.28 0.20 -3.45
C HIS A 298 -12.42 -0.43 -4.25
N SER A 299 -12.94 -1.58 -3.77
CA SER A 299 -14.07 -2.26 -4.40
C SER A 299 -15.35 -1.42 -4.34
N PHE A 300 -15.63 -0.75 -3.20
CA PHE A 300 -16.74 0.20 -3.09
C PHE A 300 -16.65 1.29 -4.16
N ALA A 301 -15.50 1.97 -4.26
CA ALA A 301 -15.31 3.05 -5.22
C ALA A 301 -15.45 2.57 -6.68
N THR A 302 -14.83 1.43 -6.99
CA THR A 302 -14.88 0.84 -8.34
C THR A 302 -16.30 0.41 -8.70
N HIS A 303 -17.02 -0.24 -7.78
CA HIS A 303 -18.40 -0.69 -8.04
C HIS A 303 -19.40 0.46 -8.16
N LEU A 304 -19.19 1.58 -7.44
CA LEU A 304 -19.96 2.79 -7.65
C LEU A 304 -19.72 3.38 -9.04
N LEU A 305 -18.46 3.45 -9.44
CA LEU A 305 -18.09 3.96 -10.78
C LEU A 305 -18.67 3.06 -11.88
N GLU A 306 -18.62 1.74 -11.72
CA GLU A 306 -19.22 0.76 -12.64
C GLU A 306 -20.75 0.85 -12.72
N SER A 307 -21.38 1.34 -11.64
CA SER A 307 -22.83 1.59 -11.63
C SER A 307 -23.24 2.94 -12.20
N GLY A 308 -22.26 3.74 -12.68
CA GLY A 308 -22.50 5.04 -13.31
C GLY A 308 -22.47 6.24 -12.38
N THR A 309 -22.04 6.07 -11.12
CA THR A 309 -21.90 7.18 -10.19
C THR A 309 -20.76 8.12 -10.64
N ASP A 310 -21.03 9.42 -10.67
CA ASP A 310 -20.01 10.41 -11.04
C ASP A 310 -18.81 10.37 -10.09
N ILE A 311 -17.62 10.50 -10.66
CA ILE A 311 -16.36 10.40 -9.94
C ILE A 311 -16.20 11.49 -8.84
N ARG A 312 -16.83 12.63 -9.00
CA ARG A 312 -16.79 13.71 -8.00
C ARG A 312 -17.56 13.34 -6.75
N TYR A 313 -18.74 12.71 -6.90
CA TYR A 313 -19.48 12.18 -5.74
C TYR A 313 -18.69 11.07 -5.04
N ILE A 314 -18.04 10.18 -5.80
CA ILE A 314 -17.17 9.16 -5.21
C ILE A 314 -16.00 9.81 -4.46
N GLN A 315 -15.39 10.87 -5.00
CA GLN A 315 -14.35 11.64 -4.32
C GLN A 315 -14.82 12.19 -2.99
N GLU A 316 -16.01 12.79 -2.96
CA GLU A 316 -16.61 13.37 -1.76
C GLU A 316 -16.90 12.32 -0.71
N LEU A 317 -17.60 11.23 -1.06
CA LEU A 317 -17.89 10.10 -0.18
C LEU A 317 -16.62 9.50 0.43
N LEU A 318 -15.55 9.41 -0.35
CA LEU A 318 -14.28 8.90 0.12
C LEU A 318 -13.46 9.94 0.91
N GLY A 319 -13.75 11.22 0.78
CA GLY A 319 -12.96 12.30 1.38
C GLY A 319 -11.53 12.32 0.84
N HIS A 320 -11.39 12.26 -0.48
CA HIS A 320 -10.10 12.44 -1.14
C HIS A 320 -9.85 13.93 -1.40
N ALA A 321 -8.72 14.44 -0.89
CA ALA A 321 -8.34 15.84 -1.10
C ALA A 321 -8.07 16.19 -2.58
N SER A 322 -7.70 15.19 -3.39
CA SER A 322 -7.41 15.35 -4.82
C SER A 322 -8.20 14.34 -5.63
N ILE A 323 -8.78 14.79 -6.75
CA ILE A 323 -9.48 13.93 -7.70
C ILE A 323 -8.55 12.86 -8.31
N MET A 324 -7.26 13.17 -8.50
CA MET A 324 -6.25 12.22 -8.97
C MET A 324 -6.18 10.93 -8.14
N THR A 325 -6.53 11.01 -6.85
CA THR A 325 -6.61 9.83 -5.99
C THR A 325 -7.81 8.96 -6.35
N THR A 326 -8.88 9.53 -6.87
CA THR A 326 -10.11 8.84 -7.28
C THR A 326 -10.01 8.36 -8.73
N GLU A 327 -9.35 9.09 -9.61
CA GLU A 327 -9.12 8.70 -11.01
C GLU A 327 -8.45 7.34 -11.18
N ARG A 328 -7.68 6.89 -10.20
CA ARG A 328 -7.09 5.55 -10.22
C ARG A 328 -8.12 4.43 -10.36
N TYR A 329 -9.37 4.66 -9.98
CA TYR A 329 -10.45 3.68 -10.11
C TYR A 329 -10.96 3.59 -11.55
N THR A 330 -10.81 4.61 -12.37
CA THR A 330 -11.20 4.59 -13.79
C THR A 330 -10.37 3.59 -14.59
N HIS A 331 -9.15 3.29 -14.16
CA HIS A 331 -8.28 2.32 -14.81
C HIS A 331 -8.64 0.86 -14.48
N VAL A 332 -9.42 0.65 -13.40
CA VAL A 332 -9.79 -0.69 -12.91
C VAL A 332 -11.25 -1.01 -13.18
N ALA A 333 -12.11 0.00 -13.16
CA ALA A 333 -13.52 -0.16 -13.49
C ALA A 333 -13.67 -0.73 -14.91
N LYS A 334 -14.45 -1.81 -15.02
CA LYS A 334 -14.84 -2.32 -16.33
C LYS A 334 -15.65 -1.22 -17.01
N ARG A 335 -15.05 -0.55 -17.99
CA ARG A 335 -15.79 0.41 -18.81
C ARG A 335 -16.97 -0.34 -19.41
N LYS A 336 -18.19 0.03 -19.04
CA LYS A 336 -19.34 -0.16 -19.88
C LYS A 336 -19.18 0.76 -21.09
N SER A 337 -18.19 0.49 -21.94
CA SER A 337 -17.93 1.24 -23.17
C SER A 337 -19.05 1.13 -24.20
N LEU A 338 -20.13 0.43 -23.82
CA LEU A 338 -21.27 0.14 -24.68
C LEU A 338 -22.52 0.96 -24.37
N SER A 339 -22.48 1.88 -23.43
CA SER A 339 -23.64 2.73 -23.11
C SER A 339 -23.45 4.22 -23.41
N ILE A 340 -22.37 4.57 -24.14
CA ILE A 340 -22.23 5.94 -24.66
C ILE A 340 -23.01 5.96 -25.97
N THR A 341 -24.24 6.44 -25.89
CA THR A 341 -25.05 6.71 -27.08
C THR A 341 -24.69 8.09 -27.58
N SER A 342 -24.52 8.24 -28.90
CA SER A 342 -24.33 9.57 -29.50
C SER A 342 -25.55 10.44 -29.19
N PRO A 343 -25.35 11.74 -28.84
CA PRO A 343 -26.48 12.64 -28.69
C PRO A 343 -27.40 12.67 -29.92
N LEU A 344 -26.83 12.47 -31.11
CA LEU A 344 -27.61 12.39 -32.36
C LEU A 344 -28.56 11.19 -32.37
N ASP A 345 -28.11 10.02 -31.86
CA ASP A 345 -28.95 8.81 -31.79
C ASP A 345 -30.11 8.93 -30.81
N THR A 346 -30.08 9.92 -29.90
CA THR A 346 -31.20 10.22 -29.00
C THR A 346 -32.20 11.18 -29.63
N ILE A 347 -31.75 12.10 -30.44
CA ILE A 347 -32.62 13.04 -31.16
C ILE A 347 -33.47 12.30 -32.22
N ASP A 348 -32.87 11.36 -32.91
CA ASP A 348 -33.55 10.58 -33.97
C ASP A 348 -34.62 9.62 -33.41
N LYS A 349 -34.59 9.26 -32.13
CA LYS A 349 -35.61 8.43 -31.48
C LYS A 349 -36.88 9.16 -31.08
N GLU A 350 -36.84 10.48 -31.01
CA GLU A 350 -38.00 11.31 -30.66
C GLU A 350 -38.78 11.81 -31.90
N ASN A 351 -38.24 11.62 -33.11
CA ASN A 351 -38.79 12.16 -34.35
C ASN A 351 -39.29 11.15 -35.37
N TYR A 352 -39.46 9.87 -35.00
CA TYR A 352 -40.09 8.85 -35.90
C TYR A 352 -41.13 8.01 -35.17
#